data_064cd13ca3a343600f82e4db93c8adb2
#
_entry.id   064cd13ca3a343600f82e4db93c8adb2
#
_cell.length_a   1.000
_cell.length_b   1.000
_cell.length_c   1.000
_cell.angle_alpha   90.00
_cell.angle_beta   90.00
_cell.angle_gamma   90.00
#
_symmetry.space_group_name_H-M   'P 1'
#
loop_
_entity.id
_entity.type
_entity.pdbx_description
1 polymer ?
#
loop_
_entity_poly.entity_id
_entity_poly.type
_entity_poly.pdbx_seq_one_letter_code
_entity_poly.pdbx_strand_id
1 'polypeptide(L)'
;MMQQKYCIKQECLRKAQGAFLLAHKMGLLEDPSMQGLEARRQNHNEKLKMMEQEEKLFYGPRYFSAPAYLQYELTRLKLNFVQPSEAVRSTGLCPDVTEQEKKEFYEKNMDLFGRYFGDLFTYEEVEQIIEKRLREDAYDKLIEDVLREFEDRK
;
A
#
# COMPACT_ATOMS: atom_id res chain seq x y z
N MET A 1 4.90 -4.59 -23.50
CA MET A 1 4.86 -6.01 -23.13
C MET A 1 4.36 -6.22 -21.71
N MET A 2 5.13 -5.95 -20.68
CA MET A 2 4.64 -6.08 -19.29
C MET A 2 3.46 -5.16 -18.98
N GLN A 3 3.50 -3.94 -19.47
CA GLN A 3 2.43 -2.97 -19.29
C GLN A 3 1.09 -3.49 -19.83
N GLN A 4 1.11 -4.11 -21.01
CA GLN A 4 -0.09 -4.70 -21.61
C GLN A 4 -0.60 -5.91 -20.82
N LYS A 5 0.31 -6.75 -20.35
CA LYS A 5 -0.03 -7.93 -19.54
C LYS A 5 -0.75 -7.56 -18.24
N TYR A 6 -0.34 -6.47 -17.60
CA TYR A 6 -0.93 -6.01 -16.35
C TYR A 6 -2.07 -5.02 -16.54
N CYS A 7 -2.42 -4.67 -17.77
CA CYS A 7 -3.50 -3.73 -18.12
C CYS A 7 -3.38 -2.38 -17.39
N ILE A 8 -2.15 -1.85 -17.30
CA ILE A 8 -1.85 -0.66 -16.51
C ILE A 8 -1.72 0.57 -17.41
N LYS A 9 -2.37 1.67 -17.03
CA LYS A 9 -2.09 2.97 -17.61
C LYS A 9 -0.71 3.45 -17.15
N GLN A 10 -0.05 4.25 -17.98
CA GLN A 10 1.32 4.70 -17.71
C GLN A 10 1.48 5.41 -16.36
N GLU A 11 0.51 6.23 -15.99
CA GLU A 11 0.50 6.92 -14.70
C GLU A 11 0.41 5.93 -13.52
N CYS A 12 -0.45 4.92 -13.65
CA CYS A 12 -0.58 3.89 -12.62
C CYS A 12 0.69 3.02 -12.54
N LEU A 13 1.34 2.77 -13.68
CA LEU A 13 2.61 2.05 -13.72
C LEU A 13 3.70 2.81 -12.94
N ARG A 14 3.77 4.14 -13.12
CA ARG A 14 4.72 4.99 -12.39
C ARG A 14 4.52 4.88 -10.87
N LYS A 15 3.27 4.98 -10.42
CA LYS A 15 2.94 4.85 -8.99
C LYS A 15 3.26 3.44 -8.45
N ALA A 16 2.97 2.40 -9.22
CA ALA A 16 3.30 1.03 -8.85
C ALA A 16 4.82 0.84 -8.70
N GLN A 17 5.60 1.37 -9.62
CA GLN A 17 7.05 1.35 -9.53
C GLN A 17 7.56 2.06 -8.27
N GLY A 18 6.97 3.21 -7.92
CA GLY A 18 7.28 3.92 -6.69
C GLY A 18 6.98 3.10 -5.45
N ALA A 19 5.84 2.42 -5.41
CA ALA A 19 5.48 1.53 -4.31
C ALA A 19 6.47 0.38 -4.16
N PHE A 20 6.90 -0.23 -5.26
CA PHE A 20 7.88 -1.33 -5.23
C PHE A 20 9.26 -0.83 -4.78
N LEU A 21 9.70 0.34 -5.24
CA LEU A 21 10.96 0.93 -4.82
C LEU A 21 10.96 1.26 -3.33
N LEU A 22 9.86 1.81 -2.82
CA LEU A 22 9.70 2.07 -1.39
C LEU A 22 9.72 0.77 -0.59
N ALA A 23 9.00 -0.25 -1.04
CA ALA A 23 8.98 -1.56 -0.39
C ALA A 23 10.37 -2.22 -0.37
N HIS A 24 11.14 -2.04 -1.45
CA HIS A 24 12.52 -2.51 -1.52
C HIS A 24 13.39 -1.80 -0.46
N LYS A 25 13.25 -0.48 -0.32
CA LYS A 25 13.94 0.28 0.73
C LYS A 25 13.59 -0.21 2.14
N MET A 26 12.36 -0.65 2.33
CA MET A 26 11.89 -1.18 3.61
C MET A 26 12.27 -2.64 3.85
N GLY A 27 12.91 -3.30 2.90
CA GLY A 27 13.26 -4.70 2.99
C GLY A 27 12.11 -5.68 2.79
N LEU A 28 10.99 -5.20 2.25
CA LEU A 28 9.79 -6.03 1.99
C LEU A 28 9.87 -6.77 0.67
N LEU A 29 10.63 -6.27 -0.31
CA LEU A 29 10.84 -6.86 -1.61
C LEU A 29 12.32 -6.90 -1.94
N GLU A 30 12.77 -8.01 -2.52
CA GLU A 30 14.14 -8.12 -3.02
C GLU A 30 14.29 -7.49 -4.40
N ASP A 31 13.32 -7.69 -5.28
CA ASP A 31 13.35 -7.19 -6.67
C ASP A 31 12.14 -6.27 -6.93
N PRO A 32 12.35 -4.94 -7.00
CA PRO A 32 11.27 -3.99 -7.26
C PRO A 32 10.88 -3.86 -8.73
N SER A 33 11.49 -4.63 -9.64
CA SER A 33 11.20 -4.57 -11.08
C SER A 33 9.88 -5.26 -11.43
N MET A 34 9.39 -5.00 -12.65
CA MET A 34 8.21 -5.69 -13.17
C MET A 34 8.46 -7.19 -13.37
N GLN A 35 9.69 -7.58 -13.72
CA GLN A 35 10.07 -8.98 -13.78
C GLN A 35 9.99 -9.64 -12.41
N GLY A 36 10.40 -8.92 -11.36
CA GLY A 36 10.27 -9.39 -9.98
C GLY A 36 8.80 -9.59 -9.57
N LEU A 37 7.92 -8.68 -9.97
CA LEU A 37 6.47 -8.81 -9.75
C LEU A 37 5.93 -10.09 -10.43
N GLU A 38 6.30 -10.32 -11.68
CA GLU A 38 5.85 -11.50 -12.41
C GLU A 38 6.35 -12.80 -11.78
N ALA A 39 7.61 -12.81 -11.35
CA ALA A 39 8.17 -13.96 -10.64
C ALA A 39 7.43 -14.25 -9.33
N ARG A 40 7.11 -13.21 -8.57
CA ARG A 40 6.32 -13.35 -7.34
C ARG A 40 4.90 -13.86 -7.62
N ARG A 41 4.28 -13.38 -8.69
CA ARG A 41 2.94 -13.86 -9.10
C ARG A 41 2.98 -15.35 -9.42
N GLN A 42 3.93 -15.79 -10.22
CA GLN A 42 4.07 -17.20 -10.59
C GLN A 42 4.31 -18.08 -9.37
N ASN A 43 5.21 -17.65 -8.47
CA ASN A 43 5.47 -18.38 -7.23
C ASN A 43 4.22 -18.48 -6.35
N HIS A 44 3.45 -17.40 -6.26
CA HIS A 44 2.22 -17.38 -5.46
C HIS A 44 1.18 -18.34 -6.03
N ASN A 45 1.00 -18.34 -7.35
CA ASN A 45 0.07 -19.25 -8.02
C ASN A 45 0.50 -20.72 -7.87
N GLU A 46 1.79 -21.01 -7.90
CA GLU A 46 2.29 -22.36 -7.63
C GLU A 46 1.99 -22.82 -6.21
N LYS A 47 2.17 -21.95 -5.23
CA LYS A 47 1.81 -22.26 -3.83
C LYS A 47 0.33 -22.55 -3.68
N LEU A 48 -0.52 -21.74 -4.33
CA LEU A 48 -1.97 -21.97 -4.31
C LEU A 48 -2.35 -23.31 -4.92
N LYS A 49 -1.69 -23.67 -6.03
CA LYS A 49 -1.90 -24.95 -6.71
C LYS A 49 -1.50 -26.12 -5.80
N MET A 50 -0.38 -26.01 -5.09
CA MET A 50 0.07 -27.02 -4.14
C MET A 50 -0.90 -27.15 -2.96
N MET A 51 -1.39 -26.04 -2.43
CA MET A 51 -2.39 -26.06 -1.35
C MET A 51 -3.69 -26.73 -1.80
N GLU A 52 -4.11 -26.51 -3.03
CA GLU A 52 -5.28 -27.16 -3.62
C GLU A 52 -5.07 -28.68 -3.74
N GLN A 53 -3.88 -29.09 -4.20
CA GLN A 53 -3.51 -30.51 -4.33
C GLN A 53 -3.45 -31.23 -2.97
N GLU A 54 -3.01 -30.51 -1.93
CA GLU A 54 -2.94 -31.03 -0.56
C GLU A 54 -4.29 -30.96 0.18
N GLU A 55 -5.35 -30.53 -0.50
CA GLU A 55 -6.68 -30.34 0.05
C GLU A 55 -6.71 -29.41 1.27
N LYS A 56 -5.75 -28.49 1.37
CA LYS A 56 -5.72 -27.48 2.43
C LYS A 56 -6.80 -26.44 2.22
N LEU A 57 -7.48 -26.11 3.29
CA LEU A 57 -8.47 -25.05 3.27
C LEU A 57 -7.77 -23.68 3.17
N PHE A 58 -8.16 -22.89 2.18
CA PHE A 58 -7.72 -21.51 2.07
C PHE A 58 -8.85 -20.63 1.55
N TYR A 59 -8.80 -19.37 1.93
CA TYR A 59 -9.77 -18.37 1.48
C TYR A 59 -9.13 -17.50 0.41
N GLY A 60 -9.93 -17.11 -0.58
CA GLY A 60 -9.50 -16.26 -1.67
C GLY A 60 -9.40 -17.00 -3.00
N PRO A 61 -8.89 -16.34 -4.04
CA PRO A 61 -8.81 -16.94 -5.37
C PRO A 61 -7.79 -18.07 -5.44
N ARG A 62 -8.07 -19.04 -6.28
CA ARG A 62 -7.18 -20.18 -6.51
C ARG A 62 -6.05 -19.85 -7.50
N TYR A 63 -6.20 -18.75 -8.21
CA TYR A 63 -5.25 -18.29 -9.23
C TYR A 63 -5.35 -16.78 -9.34
N PHE A 64 -4.20 -16.12 -9.44
CA PHE A 64 -4.13 -14.68 -9.67
C PHE A 64 -3.73 -14.39 -11.12
N SER A 65 -4.59 -13.69 -11.85
CA SER A 65 -4.21 -13.06 -13.12
C SER A 65 -3.17 -11.96 -12.85
N ALA A 66 -2.48 -11.50 -13.88
CA ALA A 66 -1.50 -10.44 -13.73
C ALA A 66 -2.09 -9.16 -13.12
N PRO A 67 -3.23 -8.60 -13.64
CA PRO A 67 -3.81 -7.40 -13.04
C PRO A 67 -4.27 -7.62 -11.60
N ALA A 68 -4.87 -8.78 -11.30
CA ALA A 68 -5.36 -9.07 -9.95
C ALA A 68 -4.21 -9.18 -8.95
N TYR A 69 -3.10 -9.80 -9.35
CA TYR A 69 -1.93 -9.92 -8.47
C TYR A 69 -1.27 -8.57 -8.20
N LEU A 70 -1.20 -7.70 -9.21
CA LEU A 70 -0.70 -6.35 -9.03
C LEU A 70 -1.51 -5.60 -7.95
N GLN A 71 -2.84 -5.63 -8.05
CA GLN A 71 -3.71 -4.98 -7.07
C GLN A 71 -3.56 -5.58 -5.67
N TYR A 72 -3.47 -6.90 -5.60
CA TYR A 72 -3.23 -7.62 -4.35
C TYR A 72 -1.92 -7.17 -3.69
N GLU A 73 -0.84 -7.12 -4.45
CA GLU A 73 0.47 -6.73 -3.93
C GLU A 73 0.52 -5.25 -3.52
N LEU A 74 -0.02 -4.36 -4.35
CA LEU A 74 -0.08 -2.93 -4.02
C LEU A 74 -0.90 -2.67 -2.74
N THR A 75 -2.00 -3.36 -2.59
CA THR A 75 -2.85 -3.25 -1.39
C THR A 75 -2.09 -3.73 -0.15
N ARG A 76 -1.39 -4.84 -0.24
CA ARG A 76 -0.60 -5.37 0.87
C ARG A 76 0.54 -4.44 1.28
N LEU A 77 1.24 -3.85 0.31
CA LEU A 77 2.32 -2.91 0.59
C LEU A 77 1.79 -1.66 1.30
N LYS A 78 0.67 -1.13 0.84
CA LYS A 78 0.03 0.02 1.49
C LYS A 78 -0.40 -0.33 2.92
N LEU A 79 -1.01 -1.48 3.11
CA LEU A 79 -1.46 -1.94 4.43
C LEU A 79 -0.27 -2.12 5.39
N ASN A 80 0.83 -2.68 4.91
CA ASN A 80 2.05 -2.85 5.70
C ASN A 80 2.65 -1.52 6.16
N PHE A 81 2.42 -0.45 5.41
CA PHE A 81 2.83 0.89 5.79
C PHE A 81 1.85 1.54 6.78
N VAL A 82 0.56 1.43 6.50
CA VAL A 82 -0.50 2.07 7.31
C VAL A 82 -0.61 1.40 8.69
N GLN A 83 -0.43 0.08 8.74
CA GLN A 83 -0.39 -0.70 9.98
C GLN A 83 0.97 -1.42 10.05
N PRO A 84 2.04 -0.67 10.31
CA PRO A 84 3.38 -1.24 10.17
C PRO A 84 3.68 -2.29 11.24
N SER A 85 4.30 -3.38 10.80
CA SER A 85 4.92 -4.34 11.71
C SER A 85 6.14 -3.71 12.39
N GLU A 86 6.64 -4.36 13.43
CA GLU A 86 7.86 -3.89 14.11
C GLU A 86 9.06 -3.82 13.16
N ALA A 87 9.17 -4.78 12.24
CA ALA A 87 10.23 -4.79 11.24
C ALA A 87 10.16 -3.56 10.32
N VAL A 88 8.96 -3.17 9.88
CA VAL A 88 8.76 -1.97 9.05
C VAL A 88 9.03 -0.70 9.85
N ARG A 89 8.60 -0.64 11.10
CA ARG A 89 8.86 0.50 12.00
C ARG A 89 10.35 0.72 12.23
N SER A 90 11.12 -0.36 12.37
CA SER A 90 12.56 -0.28 12.62
C SER A 90 13.34 0.32 11.45
N THR A 91 12.77 0.39 10.24
CA THR A 91 13.40 1.05 9.10
C THR A 91 13.49 2.57 9.25
N GLY A 92 12.69 3.16 10.13
CA GLY A 92 12.60 4.61 10.29
C GLY A 92 11.89 5.35 9.16
N LEU A 93 11.36 4.63 8.16
CA LEU A 93 10.69 5.23 7.02
C LEU A 93 9.20 5.50 7.27
N CYS A 94 8.62 4.88 8.30
CA CYS A 94 7.23 5.12 8.69
C CYS A 94 7.20 6.19 9.77
N PRO A 95 6.82 7.43 9.46
CA PRO A 95 6.74 8.48 10.49
C PRO A 95 5.59 8.20 11.44
N ASP A 96 5.80 8.51 12.72
CA ASP A 96 4.72 8.48 13.70
C ASP A 96 3.78 9.65 13.49
N VAL A 97 2.50 9.41 13.67
CA VAL A 97 1.47 10.44 13.61
C VAL A 97 1.24 10.95 15.02
N THR A 98 1.51 12.24 15.24
CA THR A 98 1.35 12.85 16.55
C THR A 98 -0.11 13.17 16.86
N GLU A 99 -0.44 13.27 18.13
CA GLU A 99 -1.77 13.68 18.59
C GLU A 99 -2.15 15.07 18.07
N GLN A 100 -1.17 15.97 18.02
CA GLN A 100 -1.37 17.32 17.48
C GLN A 100 -1.75 17.30 16.01
N GLU A 101 -1.06 16.50 15.19
CA GLU A 101 -1.36 16.36 13.76
C GLU A 101 -2.78 15.84 13.53
N LYS A 102 -3.21 14.88 14.32
CA LYS A 102 -4.57 14.33 14.25
C LYS A 102 -5.63 15.38 14.60
N LYS A 103 -5.41 16.13 15.65
CA LYS A 103 -6.33 17.21 16.08
C LYS A 103 -6.40 18.33 15.06
N GLU A 104 -5.27 18.73 14.49
CA GLU A 104 -5.23 19.74 13.43
C GLU A 104 -5.97 19.28 12.18
N PHE A 105 -5.83 18.02 11.81
CA PHE A 105 -6.58 17.45 10.69
C PHE A 105 -8.08 17.50 10.93
N TYR A 106 -8.51 17.13 12.14
CA TYR A 106 -9.93 17.19 12.51
C TYR A 106 -10.47 18.62 12.39
N GLU A 107 -9.76 19.59 12.95
CA GLU A 107 -10.18 21.00 12.94
C GLU A 107 -10.23 21.59 11.54
N LYS A 108 -9.27 21.24 10.69
CA LYS A 108 -9.20 21.76 9.31
C LYS A 108 -10.20 21.09 8.36
N ASN A 109 -10.68 19.91 8.69
CA ASN A 109 -11.52 19.09 7.81
C ASN A 109 -12.84 18.69 8.48
N MET A 110 -13.41 19.56 9.28
CA MET A 110 -14.64 19.27 10.01
C MET A 110 -15.82 18.90 9.11
N ASP A 111 -15.81 19.42 7.88
CA ASP A 111 -16.81 19.07 6.87
C ASP A 111 -16.83 17.58 6.49
N LEU A 112 -15.71 16.89 6.66
CA LEU A 112 -15.62 15.43 6.39
C LEU A 112 -16.30 14.59 7.48
N PHE A 113 -16.55 15.17 8.64
CA PHE A 113 -17.05 14.46 9.82
C PHE A 113 -18.51 14.81 10.14
N GLY A 114 -19.23 15.33 9.14
CA GLY A 114 -20.65 15.66 9.26
C GLY A 114 -21.52 14.43 9.44
N ARG A 115 -22.50 14.54 10.35
CA ARG A 115 -23.56 13.56 10.55
C ARG A 115 -24.90 14.15 10.06
N TYR A 116 -25.94 13.34 10.12
CA TYR A 116 -27.30 13.82 9.86
C TYR A 116 -27.69 14.94 10.83
N PHE A 117 -28.48 15.89 10.38
CA PHE A 117 -29.02 16.99 11.17
C PHE A 117 -27.99 18.02 11.65
N GLY A 118 -26.86 18.18 10.97
CA GLY A 118 -25.88 19.20 11.29
C GLY A 118 -24.92 18.86 12.42
N ASP A 119 -25.02 17.66 12.98
CA ASP A 119 -24.09 17.15 13.97
C ASP A 119 -22.74 16.78 13.33
N LEU A 120 -21.70 16.73 14.17
CA LEU A 120 -20.38 16.25 13.78
C LEU A 120 -20.01 15.03 14.62
N PHE A 121 -19.29 14.10 14.03
CA PHE A 121 -18.58 13.09 14.80
C PHE A 121 -17.53 13.76 15.67
N THR A 122 -17.39 13.34 16.93
CA THR A 122 -16.37 13.88 17.82
C THR A 122 -14.98 13.40 17.37
N TYR A 123 -13.94 14.13 17.80
CA TYR A 123 -12.56 13.73 17.52
C TYR A 123 -12.27 12.30 18.01
N GLU A 124 -12.72 11.96 19.20
CA GLU A 124 -12.51 10.62 19.79
C GLU A 124 -13.15 9.50 18.95
N GLU A 125 -14.29 9.79 18.33
CA GLU A 125 -14.97 8.82 17.46
C GLU A 125 -14.23 8.55 16.16
N VAL A 126 -13.48 9.52 15.65
CA VAL A 126 -12.84 9.45 14.33
C VAL A 126 -11.31 9.44 14.41
N GLU A 127 -10.73 9.42 15.58
CA GLU A 127 -9.28 9.48 15.79
C GLU A 127 -8.53 8.43 14.99
N GLN A 128 -8.98 7.18 15.02
CA GLN A 128 -8.32 6.07 14.30
C GLN A 128 -8.44 6.24 12.78
N ILE A 129 -9.56 6.76 12.32
CA ILE A 129 -9.78 7.04 10.89
C ILE A 129 -8.81 8.14 10.44
N ILE A 130 -8.64 9.18 11.25
CA ILE A 130 -7.72 10.28 10.98
C ILE A 130 -6.28 9.79 10.93
N GLU A 131 -5.87 8.98 11.90
CA GLU A 131 -4.52 8.39 11.92
C GLU A 131 -4.25 7.59 10.65
N LYS A 132 -5.20 6.76 10.26
CA LYS A 132 -5.10 5.98 9.03
C LYS A 132 -4.94 6.89 7.80
N ARG A 133 -5.76 7.93 7.70
CA ARG A 133 -5.70 8.89 6.59
C ARG A 133 -4.36 9.59 6.51
N LEU A 134 -3.84 10.03 7.65
CA LEU A 134 -2.54 10.69 7.69
C LEU A 134 -1.40 9.74 7.29
N ARG A 135 -1.48 8.48 7.68
CA ARG A 135 -0.51 7.46 7.26
C ARG A 135 -0.61 7.16 5.76
N GLU A 136 -1.82 7.12 5.20
CA GLU A 136 -2.02 6.96 3.76
C GLU A 136 -1.42 8.14 2.98
N ASP A 137 -1.64 9.37 3.45
CA ASP A 137 -1.08 10.57 2.82
C ASP A 137 0.46 10.57 2.89
N ALA A 138 1.03 10.14 4.02
CA ALA A 138 2.47 10.00 4.17
C ALA A 138 3.04 8.93 3.22
N TYR A 139 2.33 7.83 3.04
CA TYR A 139 2.70 6.78 2.10
C TYR A 139 2.77 7.30 0.66
N ASP A 140 1.74 8.01 0.23
CA ASP A 140 1.68 8.58 -1.12
C ASP A 140 2.80 9.59 -1.34
N LYS A 141 3.12 10.40 -0.34
CA LYS A 141 4.22 11.36 -0.40
C LYS A 141 5.57 10.68 -0.51
N LEU A 142 5.80 9.62 0.26
CA LEU A 142 7.05 8.85 0.20
C LEU A 142 7.24 8.17 -1.15
N ILE A 143 6.17 7.67 -1.75
CA ILE A 143 6.22 7.12 -3.12
C ILE A 143 6.71 8.18 -4.10
N GLU A 144 6.16 9.39 -4.04
CA GLU A 144 6.59 10.49 -4.91
C GLU A 144 8.05 10.88 -4.67
N ASP A 145 8.48 10.95 -3.41
CA ASP A 145 9.86 11.25 -3.06
C ASP A 145 10.83 10.19 -3.61
N VAL A 146 10.51 8.92 -3.47
CA VAL A 146 11.32 7.82 -3.98
C VAL A 146 11.39 7.84 -5.52
N LEU A 147 10.28 8.17 -6.18
CA LEU A 147 10.24 8.29 -7.63
C LEU A 147 11.12 9.45 -8.12
N ARG A 148 11.12 10.58 -7.46
CA ARG A 148 11.99 11.71 -7.79
C ARG A 148 13.45 11.33 -7.67
N GLU A 149 13.83 10.69 -6.57
CA GLU A 149 15.21 10.20 -6.39
C GLU A 149 15.63 9.24 -7.50
N PHE A 150 14.75 8.34 -7.89
CA PHE A 150 15.00 7.36 -8.95
C PHE A 150 15.12 8.03 -10.32
N GLU A 151 14.25 8.97 -10.63
CA GLU A 151 14.26 9.72 -11.90
C GLU A 151 15.49 10.65 -12.01
N ASP A 152 15.90 11.25 -10.90
CA ASP A 152 17.07 12.15 -10.86
C ASP A 152 18.40 11.40 -11.06
N ARG A 153 18.45 10.10 -10.79
CA ARG A 153 19.63 9.25 -11.01
C ARG A 153 19.82 8.81 -12.45
N LYS A 154 18.82 9.02 -13.27
CA LYS A 154 18.89 8.76 -14.70
C LYS A 154 19.42 9.99 -15.42
#